data_86ac1e5cbc611355189cd2d2db6c4499
#
_entry.id   86ac1e5cbc611355189cd2d2db6c4499
#
_cell.length_a   1.000
_cell.length_b   1.000
_cell.length_c   1.000
_cell.angle_alpha   90.00
_cell.angle_beta   90.00
_cell.angle_gamma   90.00
#
_symmetry.space_group_name_H-M   'P 1'
#
loop_
_entity.id
_entity.type
_entity.pdbx_description
1 polymer ?
#
loop_
_entity_poly.entity_id
_entity_poly.type
_entity_poly.pdbx_seq_one_letter_code
_entity_poly.pdbx_strand_id
1 'polypeptide(L)'
;LESVRLEMPEYHCAPVPTWGTRRARVLIVGLAPGLHGANRTGRPFTGDASGRLLFSVLAATGFARQTGTSIRLRGCRITNAVRCLPPQNRPTGIELSRCRTYLAHDLDTLWSRAVRANRCVVALGAMAYASVSRLLDVQQPFEHGASIDVVDRLRLIASFHPSRLNVNTGRITRAMLTTIFREVRDYVDDSPHADGASVGG
;
A
#
# COMPACT_ATOMS: atom_id res chain seq x y z
N LEU A 1 -13.05 19.02 1.18
CA LEU A 1 -13.60 18.22 0.06
C LEU A 1 -14.76 18.91 -0.65
N GLU A 2 -15.60 19.63 0.07
CA GLU A 2 -16.80 20.25 -0.49
C GLU A 2 -16.45 21.33 -1.52
N SER A 3 -15.52 22.22 -1.21
CA SER A 3 -15.02 23.24 -2.15
C SER A 3 -14.43 22.60 -3.41
N VAL A 4 -13.62 21.55 -3.25
CA VAL A 4 -13.02 20.83 -4.40
C VAL A 4 -14.09 20.15 -5.24
N ARG A 5 -15.16 19.62 -4.65
CA ARG A 5 -16.28 19.02 -5.39
C ARG A 5 -17.06 20.04 -6.21
N LEU A 6 -17.18 21.26 -5.70
CA LEU A 6 -17.85 22.35 -6.44
C LEU A 6 -17.01 22.84 -7.62
N GLU A 7 -15.67 22.94 -7.42
CA GLU A 7 -14.75 23.40 -8.46
C GLU A 7 -14.43 22.34 -9.52
N MET A 8 -14.49 21.06 -9.14
CA MET A 8 -14.12 19.90 -9.97
C MET A 8 -15.17 18.79 -9.86
N PRO A 9 -16.36 19.00 -10.41
CA PRO A 9 -17.51 18.09 -10.25
C PRO A 9 -17.25 16.67 -10.83
N GLU A 10 -16.32 16.55 -11.78
CA GLU A 10 -15.93 15.27 -12.37
C GLU A 10 -14.97 14.45 -11.49
N TYR A 11 -14.46 15.03 -10.39
CA TYR A 11 -13.59 14.32 -9.48
C TYR A 11 -14.41 13.43 -8.53
N HIS A 12 -13.83 12.30 -8.13
CA HIS A 12 -14.45 11.38 -7.18
C HIS A 12 -14.84 12.05 -5.85
N CYS A 13 -13.96 12.89 -5.31
CA CYS A 13 -14.18 13.72 -4.11
C CYS A 13 -14.90 13.00 -2.95
N ALA A 14 -14.56 11.75 -2.70
CA ALA A 14 -15.13 10.88 -1.67
C ALA A 14 -14.04 10.00 -1.06
N PRO A 15 -14.31 9.26 0.02
CA PRO A 15 -13.36 8.32 0.58
C PRO A 15 -12.90 7.31 -0.48
N VAL A 16 -11.59 7.24 -0.72
CA VAL A 16 -10.99 6.33 -1.70
C VAL A 16 -10.91 4.92 -1.10
N PRO A 17 -11.62 3.94 -1.68
CA PRO A 17 -11.64 2.58 -1.14
C PRO A 17 -10.33 1.85 -1.38
N THR A 18 -10.07 0.82 -0.58
CA THR A 18 -8.97 -0.12 -0.83
C THR A 18 -9.18 -0.86 -2.14
N TRP A 19 -8.15 -0.87 -2.97
CA TRP A 19 -8.20 -1.47 -4.30
C TRP A 19 -7.31 -2.71 -4.40
N GLY A 20 -7.80 -3.76 -5.03
CA GLY A 20 -7.09 -5.01 -5.27
C GLY A 20 -7.89 -6.25 -4.91
N THR A 21 -7.24 -7.40 -4.97
CA THR A 21 -7.91 -8.69 -4.68
C THR A 21 -8.10 -8.91 -3.18
N ARG A 22 -9.27 -9.44 -2.80
CA ARG A 22 -9.53 -9.80 -1.39
C ARG A 22 -8.63 -10.93 -0.85
N ARG A 23 -8.06 -11.76 -1.72
CA ARG A 23 -7.14 -12.85 -1.37
C ARG A 23 -5.67 -12.40 -1.45
N ALA A 24 -5.40 -11.09 -1.39
CA ALA A 24 -4.05 -10.58 -1.41
C ALA A 24 -3.25 -11.02 -0.18
N ARG A 25 -1.97 -11.28 -0.38
CA ARG A 25 -0.98 -11.50 0.68
C ARG A 25 -0.13 -10.26 0.95
N VAL A 26 -0.27 -9.23 0.13
CA VAL A 26 0.47 -7.97 0.25
C VAL A 26 -0.51 -6.81 0.37
N LEU A 27 -0.33 -5.96 1.38
CA LEU A 27 -1.02 -4.69 1.55
C LEU A 27 -0.02 -3.54 1.38
N ILE A 28 -0.24 -2.69 0.39
CA ILE A 28 0.56 -1.50 0.14
C ILE A 28 -0.19 -0.31 0.73
N VAL A 29 0.46 0.43 1.63
CA VAL A 29 -0.15 1.53 2.38
C VAL A 29 0.53 2.84 2.02
N GLY A 30 -0.20 3.77 1.41
CA GLY A 30 0.18 5.17 1.25
C GLY A 30 -0.32 6.05 2.38
N LEU A 31 -0.08 7.37 2.27
CA LEU A 31 -0.53 8.32 3.29
C LEU A 31 -1.99 8.74 3.06
N ALA A 32 -2.28 9.35 1.93
CA ALA A 32 -3.58 9.94 1.62
C ALA A 32 -3.75 10.15 0.11
N PRO A 33 -4.99 10.32 -0.39
CA PRO A 33 -5.25 10.70 -1.77
C PRO A 33 -4.68 12.10 -2.08
N GLY A 34 -3.96 12.22 -3.20
CA GLY A 34 -3.60 13.52 -3.76
C GLY A 34 -4.74 14.13 -4.57
N LEU A 35 -4.81 15.46 -4.64
CA LEU A 35 -5.88 16.22 -5.30
C LEU A 35 -6.16 15.73 -6.74
N HIS A 36 -5.16 15.78 -7.62
CA HIS A 36 -5.28 15.37 -9.03
C HIS A 36 -4.98 13.87 -9.26
N GLY A 37 -4.67 13.13 -8.19
CA GLY A 37 -4.42 11.71 -8.17
C GLY A 37 -5.65 10.89 -7.75
N ALA A 38 -5.53 10.20 -6.63
CA ALA A 38 -6.57 9.31 -6.14
C ALA A 38 -7.88 10.02 -5.77
N ASN A 39 -7.85 11.29 -5.35
CA ASN A 39 -9.07 12.07 -5.12
C ASN A 39 -9.85 12.32 -6.43
N ARG A 40 -9.15 12.43 -7.56
CA ARG A 40 -9.80 12.55 -8.88
C ARG A 40 -10.36 11.21 -9.35
N THR A 41 -9.58 10.14 -9.21
CA THR A 41 -9.85 8.87 -9.88
C THR A 41 -10.66 7.87 -9.04
N GLY A 42 -10.77 8.09 -7.73
CA GLY A 42 -11.38 7.13 -6.79
C GLY A 42 -10.56 5.86 -6.56
N ARG A 43 -9.28 5.81 -7.01
CA ARG A 43 -8.41 4.65 -6.85
C ARG A 43 -7.04 5.05 -6.30
N PRO A 44 -6.51 4.36 -5.27
CA PRO A 44 -5.22 4.68 -4.69
C PRO A 44 -4.10 4.69 -5.74
N PHE A 45 -3.21 5.66 -5.66
CA PHE A 45 -2.03 5.80 -6.54
C PHE A 45 -2.33 5.87 -8.04
N THR A 46 -3.54 6.24 -8.47
CA THR A 46 -3.82 6.47 -9.89
C THR A 46 -3.90 7.97 -10.18
N GLY A 47 -3.55 8.34 -11.39
CA GLY A 47 -3.69 9.71 -11.91
C GLY A 47 -2.48 10.63 -11.68
N ASP A 48 -1.45 10.22 -10.97
CA ASP A 48 -0.26 11.04 -10.67
C ASP A 48 1.08 10.34 -10.96
N ALA A 49 2.19 11.06 -10.74
CA ALA A 49 3.53 10.54 -10.99
C ALA A 49 3.93 9.42 -10.02
N SER A 50 3.48 9.50 -8.76
CA SER A 50 3.76 8.49 -7.74
C SER A 50 3.18 7.15 -8.14
N GLY A 51 1.94 7.17 -8.64
CA GLY A 51 1.28 5.99 -9.15
C GLY A 51 1.96 5.40 -10.38
N ARG A 52 2.38 6.24 -11.34
CA ARG A 52 3.11 5.75 -12.52
C ARG A 52 4.37 4.98 -12.13
N LEU A 53 5.17 5.51 -11.21
CA LEU A 53 6.37 4.83 -10.72
C LEU A 53 6.00 3.53 -9.99
N LEU A 54 5.06 3.60 -9.05
CA LEU A 54 4.63 2.42 -8.28
C LEU A 54 4.14 1.30 -9.21
N PHE A 55 3.23 1.59 -10.14
CA PHE A 55 2.67 0.56 -11.03
C PHE A 55 3.69 0.00 -12.02
N SER A 56 4.66 0.81 -12.47
CA SER A 56 5.77 0.31 -13.30
C SER A 56 6.61 -0.73 -12.55
N VAL A 57 6.83 -0.53 -11.25
CA VAL A 57 7.56 -1.47 -10.39
C VAL A 57 6.69 -2.70 -10.08
N LEU A 58 5.43 -2.50 -9.73
CA LEU A 58 4.50 -3.61 -9.46
C LEU A 58 4.34 -4.52 -10.69
N ALA A 59 4.33 -3.95 -11.90
CA ALA A 59 4.31 -4.73 -13.13
C ALA A 59 5.61 -5.53 -13.33
N ALA A 60 6.77 -4.89 -13.10
CA ALA A 60 8.08 -5.54 -13.22
C ALA A 60 8.31 -6.65 -12.19
N THR A 61 7.63 -6.60 -11.04
CA THR A 61 7.74 -7.57 -9.94
C THR A 61 6.54 -8.53 -9.84
N GLY A 62 5.66 -8.54 -10.85
CA GLY A 62 4.55 -9.48 -10.95
C GLY A 62 3.34 -9.17 -10.06
N PHE A 63 3.31 -8.02 -9.36
CA PHE A 63 2.17 -7.58 -8.54
C PHE A 63 1.11 -6.81 -9.32
N ALA A 64 1.39 -6.45 -10.57
CA ALA A 64 0.40 -5.87 -11.46
C ALA A 64 0.55 -6.40 -12.88
N ARG A 65 -0.55 -6.36 -13.63
CA ARG A 65 -0.55 -6.51 -15.09
C ARG A 65 -1.18 -5.27 -15.69
N GLN A 66 -0.47 -4.64 -16.61
CA GLN A 66 -0.99 -3.53 -17.39
C GLN A 66 -1.37 -4.01 -18.78
N THR A 67 -2.56 -3.63 -19.24
CA THR A 67 -3.05 -3.90 -20.59
C THR A 67 -3.69 -2.61 -21.11
N GLY A 68 -3.00 -1.93 -22.02
CA GLY A 68 -3.37 -0.58 -22.43
C GLY A 68 -3.38 0.38 -21.22
N THR A 69 -4.50 1.05 -21.00
CA THR A 69 -4.72 1.94 -19.84
C THR A 69 -5.20 1.22 -18.58
N SER A 70 -5.55 -0.06 -18.68
CA SER A 70 -6.07 -0.85 -17.55
C SER A 70 -4.94 -1.46 -16.74
N ILE A 71 -5.06 -1.36 -15.40
CA ILE A 71 -4.15 -1.97 -14.44
C ILE A 71 -4.94 -2.97 -13.61
N ARG A 72 -4.45 -4.21 -13.53
CA ARG A 72 -4.99 -5.27 -12.67
C ARG A 72 -3.93 -5.67 -11.64
N LEU A 73 -4.25 -5.53 -10.36
CA LEU A 73 -3.38 -5.97 -9.27
C LEU A 73 -3.43 -7.49 -9.10
N ARG A 74 -2.30 -8.09 -8.73
CA ARG A 74 -2.12 -9.53 -8.51
C ARG A 74 -1.50 -9.79 -7.15
N GLY A 75 -2.20 -10.53 -6.29
CA GLY A 75 -1.71 -10.90 -4.95
C GLY A 75 -1.47 -9.71 -4.01
N CYS A 76 -1.84 -8.50 -4.41
CA CYS A 76 -1.71 -7.31 -3.59
C CYS A 76 -2.98 -6.46 -3.56
N ARG A 77 -3.06 -5.61 -2.53
CA ARG A 77 -4.06 -4.53 -2.36
C ARG A 77 -3.33 -3.23 -2.05
N ILE A 78 -3.94 -2.13 -2.40
CA ILE A 78 -3.42 -0.79 -2.12
C ILE A 78 -4.47 0.01 -1.36
N THR A 79 -4.06 0.67 -0.28
CA THR A 79 -4.87 1.56 0.53
C THR A 79 -4.08 2.80 0.95
N ASN A 80 -4.71 3.70 1.68
CA ASN A 80 -4.06 4.84 2.34
C ASN A 80 -4.42 4.87 3.82
N ALA A 81 -3.54 5.41 4.65
CA ALA A 81 -3.78 5.66 6.06
C ALA A 81 -4.96 6.62 6.29
N VAL A 82 -5.12 7.61 5.40
CA VAL A 82 -6.28 8.49 5.33
C VAL A 82 -6.96 8.32 3.97
N ARG A 83 -8.27 8.11 3.96
CA ARG A 83 -9.01 7.77 2.74
C ARG A 83 -9.54 8.97 1.96
N CYS A 84 -9.60 10.14 2.57
CA CYS A 84 -10.04 11.39 1.94
C CYS A 84 -8.85 12.29 1.62
N LEU A 85 -9.02 13.20 0.66
CA LEU A 85 -8.08 14.28 0.41
C LEU A 85 -7.95 15.16 1.67
N PRO A 86 -6.75 15.22 2.30
CA PRO A 86 -6.55 16.09 3.45
C PRO A 86 -6.26 17.52 3.01
N PRO A 87 -6.51 18.53 3.89
CA PRO A 87 -6.13 19.90 3.63
C PRO A 87 -4.64 20.02 3.27
N GLN A 88 -4.34 20.77 2.21
CA GLN A 88 -2.96 21.00 1.72
C GLN A 88 -2.15 19.71 1.50
N ASN A 89 -2.82 18.60 1.19
CA ASN A 89 -2.22 17.26 1.07
C ASN A 89 -1.46 16.76 2.33
N ARG A 90 -1.80 17.30 3.51
CA ARG A 90 -1.18 16.93 4.80
C ARG A 90 -2.27 16.52 5.79
N PRO A 91 -2.39 15.23 6.12
CA PRO A 91 -3.34 14.78 7.12
C PRO A 91 -3.03 15.34 8.51
N THR A 92 -4.07 15.75 9.19
CA THR A 92 -4.03 16.10 10.61
C THR A 92 -4.05 14.84 11.50
N GLY A 93 -3.66 14.97 12.77
CA GLY A 93 -3.76 13.87 13.73
C GLY A 93 -5.20 13.38 13.91
N ILE A 94 -6.20 14.27 13.77
CA ILE A 94 -7.62 13.93 13.86
C ILE A 94 -8.04 13.05 12.67
N GLU A 95 -7.62 13.40 11.45
CA GLU A 95 -7.93 12.62 10.24
C GLU A 95 -7.28 11.23 10.28
N LEU A 96 -6.01 11.16 10.72
CA LEU A 96 -5.32 9.89 10.93
C LEU A 96 -6.05 9.03 11.99
N SER A 97 -6.50 9.64 13.08
CA SER A 97 -7.24 8.94 14.13
C SER A 97 -8.59 8.42 13.64
N ARG A 98 -9.36 9.24 12.94
CA ARG A 98 -10.66 8.86 12.36
C ARG A 98 -10.55 7.75 11.32
N CYS A 99 -9.49 7.77 10.49
CA CYS A 99 -9.28 6.77 9.45
C CYS A 99 -8.60 5.49 9.95
N ARG A 100 -8.12 5.46 11.20
CA ARG A 100 -7.41 4.31 11.78
C ARG A 100 -8.22 3.01 11.73
N THR A 101 -9.53 3.08 12.00
CA THR A 101 -10.42 1.91 11.96
C THR A 101 -10.49 1.26 10.59
N TYR A 102 -10.43 2.06 9.51
CA TYR A 102 -10.42 1.53 8.15
C TYR A 102 -9.10 0.84 7.81
N LEU A 103 -7.97 1.40 8.26
CA LEU A 103 -6.66 0.78 8.08
C LEU A 103 -6.55 -0.51 8.91
N ALA A 104 -7.04 -0.52 10.15
CA ALA A 104 -7.13 -1.73 10.97
C ALA A 104 -7.94 -2.82 10.26
N HIS A 105 -9.12 -2.49 9.72
CA HIS A 105 -9.91 -3.44 8.95
C HIS A 105 -9.19 -3.98 7.70
N ASP A 106 -8.40 -3.16 7.00
CA ASP A 106 -7.59 -3.62 5.87
C ASP A 106 -6.50 -4.61 6.31
N LEU A 107 -5.86 -4.37 7.46
CA LEU A 107 -4.88 -5.27 8.08
C LEU A 107 -5.53 -6.57 8.53
N ASP A 108 -6.69 -6.51 9.20
CA ASP A 108 -7.46 -7.68 9.63
C ASP A 108 -7.88 -8.54 8.43
N THR A 109 -8.28 -7.90 7.33
CA THR A 109 -8.63 -8.60 6.09
C THR A 109 -7.41 -9.32 5.49
N LEU A 110 -6.21 -8.73 5.58
CA LEU A 110 -4.98 -9.38 5.17
C LEU A 110 -4.65 -10.56 6.09
N TRP A 111 -4.91 -10.40 7.39
CA TRP A 111 -4.63 -11.40 8.43
C TRP A 111 -5.54 -12.62 8.33
N SER A 112 -6.84 -12.42 8.30
CA SER A 112 -7.84 -13.48 8.45
C SER A 112 -7.90 -14.48 7.27
N ARG A 113 -7.38 -14.09 6.09
CA ARG A 113 -7.58 -14.85 4.84
C ARG A 113 -6.39 -15.68 4.37
N ALA A 114 -5.24 -15.54 5.00
CA ALA A 114 -4.01 -16.22 4.59
C ALA A 114 -3.25 -16.82 5.79
N VAL A 115 -3.96 -17.51 6.67
CA VAL A 115 -3.47 -17.95 7.99
C VAL A 115 -2.17 -18.78 7.93
N ARG A 116 -1.90 -19.44 6.82
CA ARG A 116 -0.69 -20.29 6.66
C ARG A 116 0.32 -19.78 5.64
N ALA A 117 0.09 -18.62 5.06
CA ALA A 117 0.98 -18.04 4.05
C ALA A 117 1.71 -16.79 4.58
N ASN A 118 2.92 -16.55 4.09
CA ASN A 118 3.65 -15.32 4.38
C ASN A 118 2.90 -14.12 3.82
N ARG A 119 2.78 -13.06 4.63
CA ARG A 119 2.06 -11.82 4.33
C ARG A 119 2.98 -10.63 4.55
N CYS A 120 2.79 -9.61 3.76
CA CYS A 120 3.61 -8.43 3.85
C CYS A 120 2.78 -7.16 3.82
N VAL A 121 3.14 -6.19 4.65
CA VAL A 121 2.67 -4.81 4.58
C VAL A 121 3.81 -3.95 4.10
N VAL A 122 3.61 -3.20 3.02
CA VAL A 122 4.58 -2.23 2.51
C VAL A 122 4.08 -0.83 2.80
N ALA A 123 4.75 -0.12 3.70
CA ALA A 123 4.42 1.26 4.04
C ALA A 123 5.24 2.25 3.20
N LEU A 124 4.57 3.08 2.41
CA LEU A 124 5.19 4.05 1.51
C LEU A 124 5.25 5.43 2.17
N GLY A 125 6.38 5.75 2.79
CA GLY A 125 6.68 6.99 3.50
C GLY A 125 6.51 6.91 5.01
N ALA A 126 7.23 7.78 5.73
CA ALA A 126 7.32 7.76 7.19
C ALA A 126 5.95 7.87 7.91
N MET A 127 5.03 8.69 7.40
CA MET A 127 3.70 8.84 8.02
C MET A 127 2.80 7.63 7.79
N ALA A 128 2.88 7.00 6.63
CA ALA A 128 2.19 5.74 6.37
C ALA A 128 2.76 4.63 7.25
N TYR A 129 4.10 4.56 7.37
CA TYR A 129 4.79 3.65 8.27
C TYR A 129 4.34 3.85 9.72
N ALA A 130 4.37 5.07 10.24
CA ALA A 130 3.93 5.37 11.62
C ALA A 130 2.47 4.97 11.88
N SER A 131 1.60 5.11 10.86
CA SER A 131 0.19 4.70 10.98
C SER A 131 0.04 3.17 11.06
N VAL A 132 0.81 2.43 10.27
CA VAL A 132 0.84 0.95 10.28
C VAL A 132 1.52 0.45 11.55
N SER A 133 2.70 0.97 11.90
CA SER A 133 3.48 0.56 13.09
C SER A 133 2.67 0.68 14.38
N ARG A 134 1.88 1.76 14.51
CA ARG A 134 0.99 1.94 15.67
C ARG A 134 -0.08 0.84 15.78
N LEU A 135 -0.59 0.33 14.66
CA LEU A 135 -1.60 -0.74 14.66
C LEU A 135 -0.97 -2.13 14.85
N LEU A 136 0.28 -2.29 14.47
CA LEU A 136 1.03 -3.54 14.57
C LEU A 136 1.95 -3.61 15.81
N ASP A 137 1.91 -2.57 16.67
CA ASP A 137 2.77 -2.41 17.85
C ASP A 137 4.27 -2.52 17.54
N VAL A 138 4.69 -1.96 16.39
CA VAL A 138 6.10 -1.92 15.98
C VAL A 138 6.74 -0.64 16.50
N GLN A 139 7.81 -0.77 17.31
CA GLN A 139 8.51 0.36 17.95
C GLN A 139 9.71 0.87 17.15
N GLN A 140 10.15 0.13 16.13
CA GLN A 140 11.31 0.53 15.33
C GLN A 140 11.03 1.82 14.55
N PRO A 141 12.00 2.75 14.48
CA PRO A 141 11.86 3.97 13.71
C PRO A 141 11.78 3.69 12.20
N PHE A 142 11.22 4.64 11.46
CA PHE A 142 11.19 4.55 10.01
C PHE A 142 12.61 4.64 9.42
N GLU A 143 12.96 3.61 8.65
CA GLU A 143 14.15 3.59 7.81
C GLU A 143 13.79 2.97 6.45
N HIS A 144 14.31 3.55 5.36
CA HIS A 144 14.05 2.99 4.02
C HIS A 144 14.72 1.63 3.86
N GLY A 145 13.96 0.63 3.46
CA GLY A 145 14.43 -0.75 3.33
C GLY A 145 14.35 -1.55 4.64
N ALA A 146 13.93 -0.93 5.76
CA ALA A 146 13.71 -1.71 6.98
C ALA A 146 12.65 -2.78 6.74
N SER A 147 12.98 -4.00 7.17
CA SER A 147 12.18 -5.23 7.01
C SER A 147 12.03 -5.87 8.39
N ILE A 148 10.81 -5.91 8.90
CA ILE A 148 10.51 -6.23 10.30
C ILE A 148 9.52 -7.37 10.36
N ASP A 149 9.91 -8.49 10.95
CA ASP A 149 8.97 -9.56 11.27
C ASP A 149 8.14 -9.17 12.50
N VAL A 150 6.85 -8.96 12.30
CA VAL A 150 5.92 -8.41 13.31
C VAL A 150 5.39 -9.53 14.20
N VAL A 151 4.81 -10.53 13.56
CA VAL A 151 4.31 -11.77 14.19
C VAL A 151 4.46 -12.88 13.16
N ASP A 152 4.10 -14.12 13.54
CA ASP A 152 4.22 -15.26 12.64
C ASP A 152 3.69 -14.94 11.24
N ARG A 153 4.57 -15.06 10.24
CA ARG A 153 4.27 -14.88 8.82
C ARG A 153 3.73 -13.49 8.41
N LEU A 154 3.95 -12.47 9.22
CA LEU A 154 3.66 -11.08 8.86
C LEU A 154 4.92 -10.23 8.92
N ARG A 155 5.30 -9.63 7.79
CA ARG A 155 6.42 -8.71 7.66
C ARG A 155 5.95 -7.32 7.31
N LEU A 156 6.50 -6.31 8.00
CA LEU A 156 6.36 -4.90 7.65
C LEU A 156 7.63 -4.42 6.96
N ILE A 157 7.49 -3.88 5.76
CA ILE A 157 8.60 -3.28 5.01
C ILE A 157 8.34 -1.79 4.81
N ALA A 158 9.36 -0.97 5.11
CA ALA A 158 9.32 0.47 4.98
C ALA A 158 10.00 0.94 3.69
N SER A 159 9.38 1.86 2.98
CA SER A 159 9.97 2.50 1.81
C SER A 159 9.74 4.00 1.83
N PHE A 160 10.66 4.80 1.28
CA PHE A 160 10.34 6.17 0.93
C PHE A 160 9.15 6.22 -0.04
N HIS A 161 8.34 7.26 0.11
CA HIS A 161 7.19 7.47 -0.79
C HIS A 161 7.68 7.82 -2.21
N PRO A 162 7.09 7.22 -3.27
CA PRO A 162 7.49 7.47 -4.66
C PRO A 162 6.96 8.81 -5.20
N SER A 163 6.97 9.87 -4.36
CA SER A 163 6.56 11.20 -4.74
C SER A 163 7.53 11.84 -5.71
N ARG A 164 7.02 12.78 -6.54
CA ARG A 164 7.87 13.53 -7.47
C ARG A 164 9.06 14.20 -6.75
N LEU A 165 8.85 14.76 -5.55
CA LEU A 165 9.90 15.37 -4.76
C LEU A 165 11.00 14.34 -4.41
N ASN A 166 10.63 13.19 -3.87
CA ASN A 166 11.61 12.17 -3.49
C ASN A 166 12.35 11.58 -4.70
N VAL A 167 11.66 11.45 -5.83
CA VAL A 167 12.30 11.00 -7.10
C VAL A 167 13.28 12.05 -7.61
N ASN A 168 12.88 13.31 -7.68
CA ASN A 168 13.73 14.40 -8.21
C ASN A 168 14.95 14.67 -7.33
N THR A 169 14.85 14.42 -6.02
CA THR A 169 15.97 14.55 -5.06
C THR A 169 16.81 13.28 -4.93
N GLY A 170 16.51 12.24 -5.70
CA GLY A 170 17.23 10.96 -5.63
C GLY A 170 16.96 10.15 -4.35
N ARG A 171 16.05 10.61 -3.49
CA ARG A 171 15.72 9.93 -2.24
C ARG A 171 15.08 8.56 -2.46
N ILE A 172 14.35 8.40 -3.54
CA ILE A 172 13.83 7.13 -4.04
C ILE A 172 14.06 7.03 -5.55
N THR A 173 14.58 5.91 -5.98
CA THR A 173 14.72 5.58 -7.41
C THR A 173 13.83 4.39 -7.77
N ARG A 174 13.61 4.19 -9.06
CA ARG A 174 12.93 2.99 -9.55
C ARG A 174 13.64 1.71 -9.12
N ALA A 175 14.99 1.70 -9.15
CA ALA A 175 15.78 0.54 -8.74
C ALA A 175 15.57 0.23 -7.27
N MET A 176 15.65 1.22 -6.37
CA MET A 176 15.42 1.05 -4.93
C MET A 176 14.01 0.48 -4.65
N LEU A 177 12.99 1.06 -5.29
CA LEU A 177 11.63 0.56 -5.10
C LEU A 177 11.44 -0.86 -5.68
N THR A 178 12.13 -1.18 -6.78
CA THR A 178 12.11 -2.53 -7.36
C THR A 178 12.76 -3.55 -6.42
N THR A 179 13.86 -3.21 -5.76
CA THR A 179 14.49 -4.05 -4.74
C THR A 179 13.52 -4.38 -3.60
N ILE A 180 12.82 -3.38 -3.06
CA ILE A 180 11.78 -3.59 -2.05
C ILE A 180 10.72 -4.60 -2.53
N PHE A 181 10.17 -4.42 -3.73
CA PHE A 181 9.10 -5.31 -4.21
C PHE A 181 9.58 -6.69 -4.67
N ARG A 182 10.87 -6.86 -4.97
CA ARG A 182 11.48 -8.19 -5.14
C ARG A 182 11.55 -8.91 -3.79
N GLU A 183 12.07 -8.27 -2.76
CA GLU A 183 12.09 -8.83 -1.40
C GLU A 183 10.68 -9.23 -0.94
N VAL A 184 9.69 -8.38 -1.16
CA VAL A 184 8.27 -8.72 -0.89
C VAL A 184 7.84 -9.97 -1.65
N ARG A 185 8.22 -10.09 -2.94
CA ARG A 185 7.87 -11.23 -3.79
C ARG A 185 8.50 -12.50 -3.23
N ASP A 186 9.81 -12.47 -2.99
CA ASP A 186 10.55 -13.61 -2.48
C ASP A 186 9.97 -14.08 -1.14
N TYR A 187 9.70 -13.15 -0.21
CA TYR A 187 9.11 -13.47 1.09
C TYR A 187 7.71 -14.11 1.00
N VAL A 188 6.81 -13.56 0.16
CA VAL A 188 5.46 -14.13 0.07
C VAL A 188 5.42 -15.43 -0.73
N ASP A 189 6.36 -15.67 -1.62
CA ASP A 189 6.42 -16.90 -2.41
C ASP A 189 7.18 -18.04 -1.68
N ASP A 190 8.03 -17.73 -0.70
CA ASP A 190 8.68 -18.69 0.21
C ASP A 190 7.69 -19.25 1.27
N SER A 191 6.41 -19.08 1.09
CA SER A 191 5.42 -19.69 1.98
C SER A 191 5.53 -21.21 1.89
N PRO A 192 5.64 -21.94 3.03
CA PRO A 192 5.60 -23.39 2.99
C PRO A 192 4.31 -23.82 2.30
N HIS A 193 4.48 -24.58 1.24
CA HIS A 193 3.37 -25.25 0.59
C HIS A 193 2.60 -26.03 1.66
N ALA A 194 1.29 -26.03 1.58
CA ALA A 194 0.47 -26.97 2.32
C ALA A 194 0.77 -28.37 1.76
N ASP A 195 1.94 -28.91 2.09
CA ASP A 195 2.32 -30.24 1.70
C ASP A 195 1.45 -31.25 2.43
N GLY A 196 0.76 -32.05 1.62
CA GLY A 196 0.43 -33.41 1.95
C GLY A 196 -0.72 -33.60 2.93
N ALA A 197 -1.95 -33.39 2.45
CA ALA A 197 -2.91 -34.45 2.72
C ALA A 197 -2.49 -35.67 1.87
N SER A 198 -1.45 -36.39 2.31
CA SER A 198 -1.27 -37.78 1.90
C SER A 198 -2.46 -38.55 2.43
N VAL A 199 -3.41 -38.79 1.55
CA VAL A 199 -4.40 -39.83 1.72
C VAL A 199 -3.62 -41.16 1.77
N GLY A 200 -3.33 -41.60 2.97
CA GLY A 200 -2.87 -42.97 3.23
C GLY A 200 -4.06 -43.87 3.39
N GLY A 201 -4.12 -44.81 2.51
CA GLY A 201 -4.70 -46.12 2.55
C GLY A 201 -6.01 -46.40 3.27
#